data_abc734c33c405a1b50dca2d022edd1ac
#
_entry.id   abc734c33c405a1b50dca2d022edd1ac
#
_cell.length_a   1.000
_cell.length_b   1.000
_cell.length_c   1.000
_cell.angle_alpha   90.00
_cell.angle_beta   90.00
_cell.angle_gamma   90.00
#
_symmetry.space_group_name_H-M   'P 1'
#
loop_
_entity.id
_entity.type
_entity.pdbx_description
1 polymer ?
#
loop_
_entity_poly.entity_id
_entity_poly.type
_entity_poly.pdbx_seq_one_letter_code
_entity_poly.pdbx_strand_id
1 'polypeptide(L)'
;TAHSGMGGSFNVGSSSTVKLKDIKGFTVQTLSSDPTTPASVGQFYFNSTSNTFKYVQPGGAAAGTWASGGALGTARYGAAGTGSTSTQAAGLVFGGDTGSGTRMVAVTEEYNGTAWTEKNDLNTARGQAAGGGTTTAALAFSGEGPPPGYAKLAVTENYNGSSWTEVADLNTARYAGAGFGTTTAALMTGGTAGPGVTADTETWNGSAWTEVSNLNTARGVKGSGTTTDGVVVGSSPSASTAFENWDGTSWTNSTAMNTARSNAGCVGNTTLALAFGGTTPASGKTEYWDGSTWTEVADMANSLNNTGASGNTTACFAAGGYPQTTATEEWTA
;
A
#
# COMPACT_ATOMS: atom_id res chain seq x y z
N THR A 1 46.98 -6.38 -12.03
CA THR A 1 46.71 -7.79 -11.69
C THR A 1 45.42 -7.83 -10.87
N ALA A 2 44.37 -8.31 -11.50
CA ALA A 2 43.10 -8.54 -10.88
C ALA A 2 43.20 -9.66 -9.83
N HIS A 3 42.76 -9.45 -8.62
CA HIS A 3 42.45 -10.50 -7.67
C HIS A 3 40.97 -10.70 -7.63
N SER A 4 40.54 -11.77 -8.28
CA SER A 4 39.22 -12.34 -8.18
C SER A 4 39.08 -13.11 -6.87
N GLY A 5 37.98 -12.89 -6.17
CA GLY A 5 37.33 -13.88 -5.32
C GLY A 5 37.87 -14.02 -3.90
N MET A 6 37.10 -13.50 -2.96
CA MET A 6 36.77 -14.22 -1.73
C MET A 6 35.43 -13.65 -1.20
N GLY A 7 34.37 -14.37 -1.50
CA GLY A 7 33.13 -14.23 -0.76
C GLY A 7 33.30 -14.80 0.63
N GLY A 8 33.72 -14.00 1.58
CA GLY A 8 33.75 -14.34 2.99
C GLY A 8 32.55 -13.69 3.67
N SER A 9 31.61 -14.48 4.14
CA SER A 9 30.57 -14.01 5.06
C SER A 9 31.22 -13.59 6.37
N PHE A 10 31.09 -12.32 6.73
CA PHE A 10 31.55 -11.79 8.01
C PHE A 10 30.43 -12.02 9.04
N ASN A 11 30.58 -13.04 9.86
CA ASN A 11 29.65 -13.34 10.92
C ASN A 11 30.13 -12.65 12.22
N VAL A 12 29.49 -11.56 12.62
CA VAL A 12 29.77 -10.90 13.90
C VAL A 12 28.98 -11.63 14.97
N GLY A 13 29.60 -12.62 15.60
CA GLY A 13 29.06 -13.23 16.81
C GLY A 13 28.94 -12.20 17.93
N SER A 14 27.97 -12.38 18.81
CA SER A 14 27.42 -11.42 19.78
C SER A 14 28.34 -10.89 20.88
N SER A 15 29.67 -10.93 20.78
CA SER A 15 30.57 -10.45 21.84
C SER A 15 32.01 -10.06 21.45
N SER A 16 32.34 -9.71 20.21
CA SER A 16 33.66 -9.22 19.89
C SER A 16 33.63 -7.92 19.09
N THR A 17 34.13 -6.85 19.67
CA THR A 17 34.39 -5.58 19.01
C THR A 17 35.60 -5.75 18.05
N VAL A 18 35.34 -5.98 16.78
CA VAL A 18 36.37 -5.91 15.76
C VAL A 18 36.63 -4.42 15.45
N LYS A 19 37.84 -3.97 15.74
CA LYS A 19 38.24 -2.59 15.40
C LYS A 19 38.52 -2.54 13.89
N LEU A 20 37.79 -1.73 13.15
CA LEU A 20 37.94 -1.51 11.69
C LEU A 20 39.38 -1.21 11.27
N LYS A 21 40.21 -0.62 12.16
CA LYS A 21 41.65 -0.35 11.93
C LYS A 21 42.46 -1.63 11.73
N ASP A 22 41.98 -2.78 12.15
CA ASP A 22 42.69 -4.06 12.09
C ASP A 22 42.40 -4.84 10.80
N ILE A 23 41.51 -4.32 9.91
CA ILE A 23 41.20 -4.91 8.60
C ILE A 23 42.10 -4.28 7.54
N LYS A 24 43.16 -4.97 7.15
CA LYS A 24 44.08 -4.48 6.13
C LYS A 24 43.45 -4.50 4.74
N GLY A 25 43.55 -3.40 4.02
CA GLY A 25 43.08 -3.28 2.63
C GLY A 25 41.65 -2.81 2.47
N PHE A 26 40.98 -2.39 3.56
CA PHE A 26 39.63 -1.84 3.51
C PHE A 26 39.68 -0.31 3.47
N THR A 27 39.13 0.29 2.43
CA THR A 27 39.01 1.75 2.31
C THR A 27 37.54 2.14 2.60
N VAL A 28 37.33 2.89 3.66
CA VAL A 28 36.01 3.45 3.96
C VAL A 28 35.88 4.81 3.27
N GLN A 29 34.90 4.93 2.39
CA GLN A 29 34.59 6.21 1.75
C GLN A 29 34.00 7.16 2.78
N THR A 30 34.43 8.44 2.78
CA THR A 30 33.82 9.50 3.58
C THR A 30 32.90 10.31 2.70
N LEU A 31 31.63 10.41 3.08
CA LEU A 31 30.59 11.14 2.36
C LEU A 31 29.97 12.21 3.29
N SER A 32 29.58 13.34 2.74
CA SER A 32 28.84 14.39 3.47
C SER A 32 27.33 14.12 3.57
N SER A 33 26.83 13.19 2.77
CA SER A 33 25.42 12.75 2.76
C SER A 33 25.35 11.25 2.51
N ASP A 34 24.20 10.65 2.78
CA ASP A 34 23.94 9.26 2.47
C ASP A 34 23.84 9.05 0.95
N PRO A 35 24.42 7.98 0.39
CA PRO A 35 24.34 7.72 -1.05
C PRO A 35 22.91 7.39 -1.45
N THR A 36 22.44 8.00 -2.53
CA THR A 36 21.09 7.83 -3.07
C THR A 36 21.04 6.88 -4.29
N THR A 37 22.16 6.27 -4.68
CA THR A 37 22.24 5.43 -5.89
C THR A 37 22.38 3.94 -5.56
N PRO A 38 21.72 3.05 -6.34
CA PRO A 38 21.84 1.60 -6.19
C PRO A 38 23.28 1.04 -6.31
N ALA A 39 24.19 1.80 -6.94
CA ALA A 39 25.60 1.41 -7.11
C ALA A 39 26.38 1.33 -5.79
N SER A 40 25.85 1.85 -4.70
CA SER A 40 26.51 1.88 -3.38
C SER A 40 26.12 0.71 -2.48
N VAL A 41 25.22 -0.16 -2.90
CA VAL A 41 24.72 -1.31 -2.13
C VAL A 41 25.88 -2.21 -1.69
N GLY A 42 25.88 -2.60 -0.42
CA GLY A 42 26.92 -3.42 0.18
C GLY A 42 28.16 -2.64 0.65
N GLN A 43 28.20 -1.34 0.48
CA GLN A 43 29.33 -0.51 0.89
C GLN A 43 29.19 -0.02 2.33
N PHE A 44 30.32 -0.01 3.04
CA PHE A 44 30.46 0.72 4.30
C PHE A 44 31.03 2.12 3.99
N TYR A 45 30.45 3.13 4.59
CA TYR A 45 30.93 4.50 4.46
C TYR A 45 30.86 5.25 5.80
N PHE A 46 31.63 6.32 5.93
CA PHE A 46 31.56 7.24 7.05
C PHE A 46 30.80 8.48 6.61
N ASN A 47 29.68 8.77 7.26
CA ASN A 47 28.93 10.01 7.02
C ASN A 47 29.50 11.10 7.92
N SER A 48 30.20 12.08 7.32
CA SER A 48 30.89 13.17 8.04
C SER A 48 29.94 14.20 8.65
N THR A 49 28.70 14.28 8.17
CA THR A 49 27.68 15.17 8.73
C THR A 49 27.06 14.60 10.01
N SER A 50 26.73 13.32 10.02
CA SER A 50 26.20 12.64 11.21
C SER A 50 27.28 12.06 12.12
N ASN A 51 28.55 12.10 11.68
CA ASN A 51 29.72 11.55 12.35
C ASN A 51 29.57 10.05 12.71
N THR A 52 28.96 9.28 11.82
CA THR A 52 28.67 7.84 12.03
C THR A 52 29.14 6.98 10.87
N PHE A 53 29.53 5.73 11.18
CA PHE A 53 29.70 4.70 10.16
C PHE A 53 28.35 4.15 9.77
N LYS A 54 28.11 4.03 8.48
CA LYS A 54 26.91 3.50 7.89
C LYS A 54 27.21 2.38 6.89
N TYR A 55 26.25 1.51 6.71
CA TYR A 55 26.27 0.44 5.72
C TYR A 55 25.09 0.60 4.78
N VAL A 56 25.35 0.59 3.47
CA VAL A 56 24.29 0.59 2.47
C VAL A 56 23.82 -0.84 2.29
N GLN A 57 22.70 -1.18 2.90
CA GLN A 57 22.12 -2.52 2.77
C GLN A 57 21.67 -2.78 1.33
N PRO A 58 21.82 -4.01 0.80
CA PRO A 58 21.16 -4.43 -0.42
C PRO A 58 19.63 -4.33 -0.21
N GLY A 59 18.95 -3.53 -1.01
CA GLY A 59 17.52 -3.33 -0.82
C GLY A 59 17.14 -2.64 0.50
N GLY A 60 18.08 -1.92 1.13
CA GLY A 60 17.83 -1.22 2.39
C GLY A 60 16.58 -0.39 2.28
N ALA A 61 15.63 -0.64 3.19
CA ALA A 61 14.43 0.18 3.33
C ALA A 61 14.87 1.64 3.32
N ALA A 62 14.39 2.40 2.37
CA ALA A 62 14.67 3.82 2.32
C ALA A 62 14.35 4.39 3.71
N ALA A 63 15.25 5.21 4.25
CA ALA A 63 15.03 5.86 5.53
C ALA A 63 13.97 6.97 5.33
N GLY A 64 12.75 6.53 5.01
CA GLY A 64 11.63 7.41 4.81
C GLY A 64 11.04 7.88 6.13
N THR A 65 10.24 8.92 6.05
CA THR A 65 9.52 9.50 7.19
C THR A 65 8.07 9.78 6.82
N TRP A 66 7.21 9.72 7.83
CA TRP A 66 5.84 10.21 7.73
C TRP A 66 5.75 11.65 8.22
N ALA A 67 5.00 12.47 7.53
CA ALA A 67 4.68 13.85 7.89
C ALA A 67 3.18 14.10 7.72
N SER A 68 2.62 15.05 8.46
CA SER A 68 1.23 15.45 8.31
C SER A 68 1.02 16.18 6.99
N GLY A 69 0.05 15.75 6.19
CA GLY A 69 -0.43 16.44 4.99
C GLY A 69 -1.68 17.27 5.23
N GLY A 70 -2.26 17.83 4.16
CA GLY A 70 -3.53 18.55 4.20
C GLY A 70 -4.69 17.65 4.65
N ALA A 71 -5.61 18.18 5.45
CA ALA A 71 -6.75 17.42 5.96
C ALA A 71 -7.84 17.22 4.89
N LEU A 72 -8.47 16.04 4.86
CA LEU A 72 -9.70 15.77 4.10
C LEU A 72 -10.84 16.73 4.53
N GLY A 73 -11.73 17.08 3.62
CA GLY A 73 -12.95 17.82 3.92
C GLY A 73 -13.94 17.01 4.75
N THR A 74 -13.99 15.69 4.54
CA THR A 74 -14.91 14.78 5.25
C THR A 74 -14.15 13.70 6.01
N ALA A 75 -14.32 13.65 7.33
CA ALA A 75 -13.75 12.59 8.17
C ALA A 75 -14.40 11.24 7.85
N ARG A 76 -13.61 10.23 7.47
CA ARG A 76 -14.11 8.90 7.07
C ARG A 76 -13.04 7.82 7.15
N TYR A 77 -13.47 6.58 7.20
CA TYR A 77 -12.62 5.39 7.07
C TYR A 77 -13.15 4.46 5.98
N GLY A 78 -12.36 3.50 5.56
CA GLY A 78 -12.78 2.54 4.53
C GLY A 78 -13.03 3.18 3.17
N ALA A 79 -12.46 4.35 2.91
CA ALA A 79 -12.43 4.94 1.58
C ALA A 79 -11.43 4.21 0.69
N ALA A 80 -11.71 4.16 -0.60
CA ALA A 80 -10.76 3.69 -1.59
C ALA A 80 -9.86 4.85 -2.07
N GLY A 81 -8.66 4.51 -2.53
CA GLY A 81 -7.74 5.44 -3.16
C GLY A 81 -7.32 4.98 -4.55
N THR A 82 -6.63 5.84 -5.29
CA THR A 82 -6.13 5.54 -6.63
C THR A 82 -4.92 4.60 -6.66
N GLY A 83 -4.36 4.25 -5.50
CA GLY A 83 -3.31 3.24 -5.38
C GLY A 83 -1.98 3.65 -6.03
N SER A 84 -1.19 2.64 -6.43
CA SER A 84 0.20 2.81 -6.91
C SER A 84 0.34 3.42 -8.31
N THR A 85 -0.75 3.61 -9.04
CA THR A 85 -0.73 4.24 -10.38
C THR A 85 -0.72 5.77 -10.32
N SER A 86 -0.97 6.34 -9.14
CA SER A 86 -0.89 7.77 -8.85
C SER A 86 0.42 8.13 -8.14
N THR A 87 0.63 9.42 -7.92
CA THR A 87 1.73 9.95 -7.10
C THR A 87 1.19 10.44 -5.76
N GLN A 88 2.07 10.66 -4.77
CA GLN A 88 1.72 11.29 -3.50
C GLN A 88 1.05 12.67 -3.71
N ALA A 89 1.54 13.44 -4.69
CA ALA A 89 1.06 14.79 -4.98
C ALA A 89 -0.16 14.84 -5.92
N ALA A 90 -0.73 13.68 -6.30
CA ALA A 90 -1.89 13.61 -7.20
C ALA A 90 -2.63 12.28 -6.98
N GLY A 91 -3.59 12.26 -6.08
CA GLY A 91 -4.40 11.07 -5.80
C GLY A 91 -5.86 11.41 -5.53
N LEU A 92 -6.74 10.45 -5.75
CA LEU A 92 -8.13 10.51 -5.33
C LEU A 92 -8.37 9.62 -4.13
N VAL A 93 -9.30 10.06 -3.28
CA VAL A 93 -9.93 9.23 -2.25
C VAL A 93 -11.44 9.36 -2.40
N PHE A 94 -12.15 8.24 -2.48
CA PHE A 94 -13.58 8.21 -2.76
C PHE A 94 -14.33 7.18 -1.91
N GLY A 95 -15.61 7.46 -1.66
CA GLY A 95 -16.44 6.67 -0.76
C GLY A 95 -16.00 6.74 0.69
N GLY A 96 -16.33 5.73 1.45
CA GLY A 96 -15.98 5.59 2.87
C GLY A 96 -17.19 5.59 3.80
N ASP A 97 -16.91 5.44 5.10
CA ASP A 97 -17.89 5.41 6.19
C ASP A 97 -17.58 6.54 7.17
N THR A 98 -18.54 7.40 7.44
CA THR A 98 -18.44 8.52 8.40
C THR A 98 -18.79 8.10 9.84
N GLY A 99 -19.19 6.85 10.06
CA GLY A 99 -19.57 6.33 11.37
C GLY A 99 -20.88 6.86 11.96
N SER A 100 -21.51 7.82 11.29
CA SER A 100 -22.76 8.46 11.75
C SER A 100 -23.68 8.81 10.57
N GLY A 101 -24.95 9.02 10.84
CA GLY A 101 -25.94 9.35 9.82
C GLY A 101 -26.14 8.23 8.79
N THR A 102 -26.05 8.56 7.53
CA THR A 102 -26.13 7.58 6.41
C THR A 102 -24.92 6.66 6.34
N ARG A 103 -23.87 6.95 7.11
CA ARG A 103 -22.61 6.23 7.21
C ARG A 103 -21.81 6.18 5.91
N MET A 104 -22.25 5.37 4.94
CA MET A 104 -21.56 5.25 3.65
C MET A 104 -21.80 6.50 2.81
N VAL A 105 -20.71 7.08 2.30
CA VAL A 105 -20.75 8.30 1.50
C VAL A 105 -20.26 8.05 0.07
N ALA A 106 -20.64 8.96 -0.84
CA ALA A 106 -20.20 8.94 -2.23
C ALA A 106 -19.03 9.91 -2.48
N VAL A 107 -18.67 10.70 -1.49
CA VAL A 107 -17.72 11.83 -1.60
C VAL A 107 -16.42 11.42 -2.25
N THR A 108 -16.00 12.21 -3.23
CA THR A 108 -14.71 12.10 -3.90
C THR A 108 -13.88 13.36 -3.63
N GLU A 109 -12.66 13.17 -3.15
CA GLU A 109 -11.71 14.27 -2.94
C GLU A 109 -10.40 14.01 -3.67
N GLU A 110 -9.83 15.06 -4.27
CA GLU A 110 -8.54 15.06 -4.97
C GLU A 110 -7.49 15.76 -4.13
N TYR A 111 -6.34 15.11 -3.99
CA TYR A 111 -5.16 15.66 -3.34
C TYR A 111 -4.18 16.21 -4.38
N ASN A 112 -3.69 17.43 -4.16
CA ASN A 112 -2.72 18.09 -5.04
C ASN A 112 -1.30 18.17 -4.44
N GLY A 113 -1.02 17.40 -3.40
CA GLY A 113 0.26 17.43 -2.67
C GLY A 113 0.28 18.44 -1.53
N THR A 114 -0.79 19.22 -1.31
CA THR A 114 -0.88 20.20 -0.24
C THR A 114 -2.27 20.26 0.39
N ALA A 115 -3.31 20.18 -0.42
CA ALA A 115 -4.69 20.33 0.00
C ALA A 115 -5.62 19.38 -0.76
N TRP A 116 -6.73 19.02 -0.10
CA TRP A 116 -7.82 18.27 -0.69
C TRP A 116 -8.86 19.21 -1.31
N THR A 117 -9.43 18.81 -2.41
CA THR A 117 -10.51 19.51 -3.11
C THR A 117 -11.59 18.51 -3.46
N GLU A 118 -12.84 18.80 -3.07
CA GLU A 118 -14.00 17.99 -3.41
C GLU A 118 -14.23 17.99 -4.93
N LYS A 119 -14.54 16.81 -5.46
CA LYS A 119 -14.88 16.56 -6.87
C LYS A 119 -16.30 16.00 -6.96
N ASN A 120 -16.75 15.69 -8.17
CA ASN A 120 -18.03 15.05 -8.33
C ASN A 120 -18.06 13.66 -7.68
N ASP A 121 -19.10 13.40 -6.96
CA ASP A 121 -19.31 12.20 -6.17
C ASP A 121 -19.55 10.95 -7.02
N LEU A 122 -19.25 9.77 -6.45
CA LEU A 122 -19.74 8.49 -6.96
C LEU A 122 -21.26 8.52 -7.11
N ASN A 123 -21.80 7.80 -8.10
CA ASN A 123 -23.24 7.62 -8.22
C ASN A 123 -23.83 6.75 -7.10
N THR A 124 -23.03 5.82 -6.57
CA THR A 124 -23.43 4.91 -5.50
C THR A 124 -22.55 5.07 -4.27
N ALA A 125 -23.15 5.54 -3.15
CA ALA A 125 -22.45 5.63 -1.86
C ALA A 125 -22.00 4.27 -1.37
N ARG A 126 -20.74 4.17 -0.95
CA ARG A 126 -20.13 2.88 -0.53
C ARG A 126 -18.95 3.07 0.41
N GLY A 127 -18.80 2.14 1.35
CA GLY A 127 -17.61 1.99 2.18
C GLY A 127 -16.83 0.73 1.82
N GLN A 128 -15.59 0.64 2.26
CA GLN A 128 -14.70 -0.51 2.05
C GLN A 128 -14.62 -0.98 0.58
N ALA A 129 -14.72 -0.02 -0.33
CA ALA A 129 -14.56 -0.22 -1.76
C ALA A 129 -13.08 -0.46 -2.12
N ALA A 130 -12.87 -0.90 -3.33
CA ALA A 130 -11.59 -0.96 -3.99
C ALA A 130 -11.53 0.01 -5.17
N GLY A 131 -10.33 0.34 -5.62
CA GLY A 131 -10.17 1.24 -6.75
C GLY A 131 -8.74 1.29 -7.27
N GLY A 132 -8.57 2.02 -8.36
CA GLY A 132 -7.28 2.26 -9.00
C GLY A 132 -7.37 3.36 -10.03
N GLY A 133 -6.22 3.78 -10.57
CA GLY A 133 -6.16 4.81 -11.60
C GLY A 133 -5.44 6.08 -11.17
N THR A 134 -5.82 7.19 -11.76
CA THR A 134 -5.23 8.52 -11.54
C THR A 134 -6.31 9.56 -11.21
N THR A 135 -5.91 10.80 -10.94
CA THR A 135 -6.85 11.91 -10.69
C THR A 135 -7.74 12.26 -11.89
N THR A 136 -7.35 11.85 -13.08
CA THR A 136 -8.10 12.13 -14.33
C THR A 136 -8.75 10.89 -14.92
N ALA A 137 -8.43 9.69 -14.45
CA ALA A 137 -8.95 8.42 -14.96
C ALA A 137 -8.87 7.35 -13.85
N ALA A 138 -9.97 7.09 -13.14
CA ALA A 138 -10.02 6.16 -12.03
C ALA A 138 -11.18 5.18 -12.14
N LEU A 139 -11.05 4.02 -11.50
CA LEU A 139 -12.11 3.06 -11.27
C LEU A 139 -12.42 2.96 -9.77
N ALA A 140 -13.70 2.90 -9.45
CA ALA A 140 -14.22 2.49 -8.16
C ALA A 140 -15.08 1.24 -8.34
N PHE A 141 -14.82 0.20 -7.60
CA PHE A 141 -15.56 -1.06 -7.72
C PHE A 141 -15.72 -1.74 -6.37
N SER A 142 -16.70 -2.66 -6.28
CA SER A 142 -17.03 -3.34 -5.03
C SER A 142 -17.52 -2.40 -3.91
N GLY A 143 -17.52 -2.88 -2.70
CA GLY A 143 -17.84 -2.11 -1.50
C GLY A 143 -19.09 -2.59 -0.79
N GLU A 144 -19.41 -1.88 0.28
CA GLU A 144 -20.60 -2.08 1.11
C GLU A 144 -21.49 -0.83 1.02
N GLY A 145 -22.75 -1.05 0.70
CA GLY A 145 -23.76 0.01 0.59
C GLY A 145 -24.24 0.51 1.95
N PRO A 146 -24.99 1.63 1.97
CA PRO A 146 -25.47 2.23 3.21
C PRO A 146 -26.50 1.39 3.96
N PRO A 147 -26.70 1.68 5.27
CA PRO A 147 -27.77 1.08 6.05
C PRO A 147 -29.16 1.39 5.46
N PRO A 148 -30.19 0.57 5.78
CA PRO A 148 -30.14 -0.52 6.77
C PRO A 148 -29.63 -1.87 6.24
N GLY A 149 -29.42 -2.01 4.92
CA GLY A 149 -29.15 -3.31 4.32
C GLY A 149 -27.69 -3.72 4.30
N TYR A 150 -26.76 -2.77 4.30
CA TYR A 150 -25.32 -3.02 4.13
C TYR A 150 -25.05 -4.01 2.98
N ALA A 151 -25.67 -3.77 1.83
CA ALA A 151 -25.59 -4.65 0.69
C ALA A 151 -24.14 -4.71 0.17
N LYS A 152 -23.67 -5.91 -0.12
CA LYS A 152 -22.41 -6.07 -0.86
C LYS A 152 -22.61 -5.61 -2.29
N LEU A 153 -21.68 -4.83 -2.81
CA LEU A 153 -21.81 -4.22 -4.13
C LEU A 153 -20.88 -4.89 -5.13
N ALA A 154 -21.39 -5.09 -6.34
CA ALA A 154 -20.63 -5.45 -7.51
C ALA A 154 -20.34 -4.23 -8.39
N VAL A 155 -21.03 -3.13 -8.14
CA VAL A 155 -21.05 -1.91 -8.97
C VAL A 155 -19.64 -1.41 -9.24
N THR A 156 -19.36 -1.15 -10.53
CA THR A 156 -18.13 -0.52 -11.01
C THR A 156 -18.46 0.82 -11.62
N GLU A 157 -17.73 1.86 -11.21
CA GLU A 157 -17.84 3.20 -11.76
C GLU A 157 -16.48 3.67 -12.31
N ASN A 158 -16.52 4.33 -13.47
CA ASN A 158 -15.36 4.90 -14.15
C ASN A 158 -15.39 6.42 -14.04
N TYR A 159 -14.31 7.02 -13.59
CA TYR A 159 -14.09 8.47 -13.49
C TYR A 159 -13.29 8.96 -14.69
N ASN A 160 -13.78 10.01 -15.34
CA ASN A 160 -13.16 10.61 -16.53
C ASN A 160 -12.42 11.93 -16.25
N GLY A 161 -12.13 12.22 -14.97
CA GLY A 161 -11.55 13.49 -14.55
C GLY A 161 -12.60 14.56 -14.16
N SER A 162 -13.88 14.29 -14.43
CA SER A 162 -14.99 15.20 -14.11
C SER A 162 -16.17 14.52 -13.46
N SER A 163 -16.55 13.33 -13.94
CA SER A 163 -17.75 12.63 -13.46
C SER A 163 -17.53 11.13 -13.41
N TRP A 164 -18.27 10.47 -12.53
CA TRP A 164 -18.36 9.02 -12.45
C TRP A 164 -19.48 8.50 -13.34
N THR A 165 -19.25 7.38 -14.00
CA THR A 165 -20.22 6.70 -14.86
C THR A 165 -20.17 5.22 -14.57
N GLU A 166 -21.34 4.60 -14.31
CA GLU A 166 -21.45 3.16 -14.11
C GLU A 166 -21.07 2.40 -15.38
N VAL A 167 -20.30 1.34 -15.21
CA VAL A 167 -19.84 0.43 -16.27
C VAL A 167 -20.17 -1.00 -15.86
N ALA A 168 -19.64 -2.02 -16.55
CA ALA A 168 -19.96 -3.42 -16.24
C ALA A 168 -19.50 -3.81 -14.84
N ASP A 169 -20.37 -4.47 -14.10
CA ASP A 169 -20.17 -4.88 -12.73
C ASP A 169 -19.23 -6.08 -12.58
N LEU A 170 -18.63 -6.23 -11.38
CA LEU A 170 -17.99 -7.46 -10.94
C LEU A 170 -18.96 -8.66 -11.03
N ASN A 171 -18.43 -9.83 -11.30
CA ASN A 171 -19.24 -11.08 -11.29
C ASN A 171 -19.72 -11.41 -9.87
N THR A 172 -18.94 -11.07 -8.85
CA THR A 172 -19.27 -11.36 -7.44
C THR A 172 -19.26 -10.10 -6.59
N ALA A 173 -20.42 -9.73 -6.03
CA ALA A 173 -20.56 -8.62 -5.09
C ALA A 173 -19.78 -8.88 -3.79
N ARG A 174 -18.91 -7.95 -3.40
CA ARG A 174 -18.05 -8.08 -2.22
C ARG A 174 -17.49 -6.74 -1.74
N TYR A 175 -16.97 -6.71 -0.51
CA TYR A 175 -16.30 -5.56 0.10
C TYR A 175 -15.01 -5.99 0.82
N ALA A 176 -14.20 -5.05 1.27
CA ALA A 176 -12.95 -5.27 2.01
C ALA A 176 -11.93 -6.16 1.28
N GLY A 177 -11.97 -6.21 -0.04
CA GLY A 177 -10.93 -6.79 -0.87
C GLY A 177 -9.90 -5.74 -1.31
N ALA A 178 -8.86 -6.20 -1.98
CA ALA A 178 -7.87 -5.35 -2.61
C ALA A 178 -8.21 -5.11 -4.08
N GLY A 179 -8.04 -3.86 -4.52
CA GLY A 179 -8.15 -3.50 -5.93
C GLY A 179 -7.08 -2.52 -6.34
N PHE A 180 -6.60 -2.67 -7.56
CA PHE A 180 -5.56 -1.84 -8.14
C PHE A 180 -5.55 -1.94 -9.67
N GLY A 181 -4.82 -1.04 -10.33
CA GLY A 181 -4.72 -0.99 -11.77
C GLY A 181 -5.21 0.33 -12.35
N THR A 182 -5.69 0.30 -13.58
CA THR A 182 -6.13 1.48 -14.36
C THR A 182 -7.56 1.31 -14.86
N THR A 183 -8.10 2.33 -15.50
CA THR A 183 -9.46 2.27 -16.13
C THR A 183 -9.59 1.25 -17.25
N THR A 184 -8.48 0.79 -17.79
CA THR A 184 -8.47 -0.19 -18.91
C THR A 184 -7.93 -1.57 -18.49
N ALA A 185 -7.29 -1.67 -17.30
CA ALA A 185 -6.73 -2.91 -16.80
C ALA A 185 -6.65 -2.85 -15.27
N ALA A 186 -7.58 -3.48 -14.58
CA ALA A 186 -7.64 -3.51 -13.12
C ALA A 186 -7.82 -4.94 -12.60
N LEU A 187 -7.55 -5.12 -11.32
CA LEU A 187 -7.70 -6.38 -10.61
C LEU A 187 -8.45 -6.15 -9.30
N MET A 188 -9.37 -7.05 -8.97
CA MET A 188 -10.05 -7.16 -7.67
C MET A 188 -9.83 -8.53 -7.10
N THR A 189 -9.39 -8.63 -5.84
CA THR A 189 -9.10 -9.92 -5.20
C THR A 189 -9.52 -9.97 -3.73
N GLY A 190 -9.89 -11.16 -3.27
CA GLY A 190 -10.30 -11.40 -1.90
C GLY A 190 -11.54 -10.60 -1.49
N GLY A 191 -11.66 -10.37 -0.19
CA GLY A 191 -12.76 -9.62 0.40
C GLY A 191 -13.81 -10.50 1.06
N THR A 192 -14.97 -9.92 1.34
CA THR A 192 -16.12 -10.60 1.93
C THR A 192 -17.26 -10.65 0.92
N ALA A 193 -17.60 -11.88 0.50
CA ALA A 193 -18.73 -12.19 -0.37
C ALA A 193 -19.65 -13.19 0.36
N GLY A 194 -20.93 -13.25 0.00
CA GLY A 194 -21.86 -14.21 0.64
C GLY A 194 -21.79 -14.19 2.17
N PRO A 195 -21.72 -15.33 2.83
CA PRO A 195 -21.66 -15.41 4.29
C PRO A 195 -20.25 -15.26 4.89
N GLY A 196 -19.20 -15.14 4.08
CA GLY A 196 -17.82 -15.13 4.56
C GLY A 196 -16.84 -14.49 3.60
N VAL A 197 -15.56 -14.67 3.91
CA VAL A 197 -14.45 -14.19 3.06
C VAL A 197 -14.30 -15.09 1.83
N THR A 198 -13.83 -14.50 0.74
CA THR A 198 -13.55 -15.19 -0.50
C THR A 198 -12.09 -15.06 -0.92
N ALA A 199 -11.64 -15.96 -1.78
CA ALA A 199 -10.34 -15.91 -2.45
C ALA A 199 -10.45 -15.38 -3.89
N ASP A 200 -11.66 -15.14 -4.38
CA ASP A 200 -11.94 -14.85 -5.78
C ASP A 200 -11.13 -13.65 -6.28
N THR A 201 -10.60 -13.83 -7.48
CA THR A 201 -9.87 -12.78 -8.18
C THR A 201 -10.51 -12.55 -9.54
N GLU A 202 -10.79 -11.31 -9.85
CA GLU A 202 -11.32 -10.87 -11.15
C GLU A 202 -10.41 -9.81 -11.76
N THR A 203 -10.23 -9.86 -13.08
CA THR A 203 -9.52 -8.85 -13.85
C THR A 203 -10.47 -8.10 -14.77
N TRP A 204 -10.24 -6.79 -14.87
CA TRP A 204 -10.95 -5.86 -15.75
C TRP A 204 -10.14 -5.59 -17.01
N ASN A 205 -10.77 -5.64 -18.19
CA ASN A 205 -10.12 -5.43 -19.48
C ASN A 205 -10.52 -4.10 -20.17
N GLY A 206 -11.16 -3.19 -19.44
CA GLY A 206 -11.71 -1.95 -19.96
C GLY A 206 -13.21 -2.03 -20.34
N SER A 207 -13.80 -3.23 -20.35
CA SER A 207 -15.20 -3.43 -20.70
C SER A 207 -15.94 -4.48 -19.89
N ALA A 208 -15.25 -5.48 -19.35
CA ALA A 208 -15.84 -6.57 -18.57
C ALA A 208 -14.85 -7.11 -17.52
N TRP A 209 -15.40 -7.65 -16.44
CA TRP A 209 -14.69 -8.42 -15.44
C TRP A 209 -14.67 -9.91 -15.80
N THR A 210 -13.55 -10.57 -15.56
CA THR A 210 -13.34 -11.99 -15.81
C THR A 210 -12.65 -12.63 -14.63
N GLU A 211 -13.15 -13.77 -14.15
CA GLU A 211 -12.51 -14.55 -13.10
C GLU A 211 -11.17 -15.12 -13.58
N VAL A 212 -10.18 -15.08 -12.69
CA VAL A 212 -8.84 -15.63 -12.90
C VAL A 212 -8.40 -16.44 -11.67
N SER A 213 -7.12 -16.84 -11.59
CA SER A 213 -6.61 -17.63 -10.47
C SER A 213 -6.81 -16.94 -9.14
N ASN A 214 -7.38 -17.64 -8.17
CA ASN A 214 -7.74 -17.15 -6.86
C ASN A 214 -6.53 -17.05 -5.90
N LEU A 215 -6.66 -16.23 -4.84
CA LEU A 215 -5.74 -16.24 -3.71
C LEU A 215 -5.57 -17.65 -3.14
N ASN A 216 -4.40 -17.96 -2.61
CA ASN A 216 -4.14 -19.23 -1.94
C ASN A 216 -4.98 -19.39 -0.66
N THR A 217 -5.39 -18.28 -0.04
CA THR A 217 -6.23 -18.32 1.16
C THR A 217 -7.31 -17.24 1.09
N ALA A 218 -8.57 -17.65 1.26
CA ALA A 218 -9.71 -16.75 1.32
C ALA A 218 -9.60 -15.78 2.51
N ARG A 219 -9.63 -14.47 2.25
CA ARG A 219 -9.56 -13.43 3.29
C ARG A 219 -9.90 -12.05 2.73
N GLY A 220 -10.29 -11.14 3.61
CA GLY A 220 -10.25 -9.71 3.30
C GLY A 220 -8.79 -9.24 3.25
N VAL A 221 -8.43 -8.42 2.29
CA VAL A 221 -7.04 -8.01 2.05
C VAL A 221 -6.94 -6.54 1.66
N LYS A 222 -5.75 -5.98 1.82
CA LYS A 222 -5.34 -4.73 1.17
C LYS A 222 -4.17 -5.02 0.25
N GLY A 223 -4.03 -4.25 -0.80
CA GLY A 223 -3.00 -4.52 -1.80
C GLY A 223 -2.78 -3.38 -2.76
N SER A 224 -1.82 -3.57 -3.64
CA SER A 224 -1.37 -2.57 -4.60
C SER A 224 -0.67 -3.25 -5.78
N GLY A 225 -0.52 -2.52 -6.89
CA GLY A 225 0.20 -3.01 -8.06
C GLY A 225 -0.52 -2.76 -9.37
N THR A 226 -0.30 -3.67 -10.31
CA THR A 226 -0.90 -3.71 -11.64
C THR A 226 -1.53 -5.08 -11.90
N THR A 227 -2.19 -5.24 -13.03
CA THR A 227 -2.75 -6.56 -13.44
C THR A 227 -1.69 -7.62 -13.76
N THR A 228 -0.42 -7.27 -13.80
CA THR A 228 0.70 -8.19 -14.08
C THR A 228 1.75 -8.23 -12.97
N ASP A 229 1.63 -7.37 -11.97
CA ASP A 229 2.61 -7.25 -10.87
C ASP A 229 1.90 -6.63 -9.66
N GLY A 230 1.36 -7.46 -8.78
CA GLY A 230 0.55 -7.02 -7.66
C GLY A 230 0.87 -7.75 -6.35
N VAL A 231 0.50 -7.13 -5.25
CA VAL A 231 0.71 -7.68 -3.91
C VAL A 231 -0.53 -7.51 -3.05
N VAL A 232 -0.74 -8.44 -2.13
CA VAL A 232 -1.73 -8.31 -1.06
C VAL A 232 -1.14 -8.65 0.30
N VAL A 233 -1.54 -7.89 1.30
CA VAL A 233 -1.02 -7.96 2.67
C VAL A 233 -2.13 -8.17 3.68
N GLY A 234 -1.80 -8.87 4.76
CA GLY A 234 -2.65 -9.02 5.93
C GLY A 234 -3.90 -9.87 5.70
N SER A 235 -4.82 -9.75 6.63
CA SER A 235 -6.11 -10.44 6.58
C SER A 235 -7.17 -9.70 7.39
N SER A 236 -8.43 -9.77 6.97
CA SER A 236 -9.61 -9.33 7.69
C SER A 236 -10.64 -10.47 7.65
N PRO A 237 -11.39 -10.70 8.75
CA PRO A 237 -11.45 -9.93 9.98
C PRO A 237 -10.28 -10.20 10.96
N SER A 238 -9.58 -11.33 10.85
CA SER A 238 -8.47 -11.68 11.75
C SER A 238 -7.14 -11.22 11.17
N ALA A 239 -6.36 -10.47 11.94
CA ALA A 239 -5.05 -9.99 11.51
C ALA A 239 -4.10 -11.15 11.18
N SER A 240 -3.29 -10.97 10.14
CA SER A 240 -2.32 -11.95 9.66
C SER A 240 -1.05 -11.28 9.15
N THR A 241 0.05 -12.01 9.17
CA THR A 241 1.31 -11.65 8.51
C THR A 241 1.33 -12.08 7.04
N ALA A 242 0.25 -12.68 6.53
CA ALA A 242 0.20 -13.23 5.19
C ALA A 242 0.49 -12.18 4.11
N PHE A 243 1.29 -12.60 3.14
CA PHE A 243 1.69 -11.81 1.99
C PHE A 243 1.69 -12.70 0.76
N GLU A 244 0.96 -12.28 -0.29
CA GLU A 244 0.93 -13.00 -1.57
C GLU A 244 1.28 -12.05 -2.71
N ASN A 245 2.01 -12.58 -3.69
CA ASN A 245 2.45 -11.91 -4.91
C ASN A 245 1.65 -12.42 -6.11
N TRP A 246 1.22 -11.51 -6.97
CA TRP A 246 0.58 -11.76 -8.26
C TRP A 246 1.54 -11.54 -9.42
N ASP A 247 1.67 -12.51 -10.31
CA ASP A 247 2.58 -12.48 -11.47
C ASP A 247 1.87 -12.21 -12.80
N GLY A 248 0.59 -11.88 -12.78
CA GLY A 248 -0.26 -11.75 -13.98
C GLY A 248 -1.08 -12.99 -14.29
N THR A 249 -0.81 -14.13 -13.66
CA THR A 249 -1.47 -15.42 -13.91
C THR A 249 -1.87 -16.15 -12.63
N SER A 250 -1.08 -16.04 -11.57
CA SER A 250 -1.29 -16.77 -10.32
C SER A 250 -0.81 -16.02 -9.10
N TRP A 251 -1.38 -16.36 -7.94
CA TRP A 251 -0.95 -15.89 -6.64
C TRP A 251 0.04 -16.86 -6.00
N THR A 252 1.12 -16.34 -5.45
CA THR A 252 2.15 -17.11 -4.75
C THR A 252 2.37 -16.56 -3.37
N ASN A 253 2.36 -17.43 -2.35
CA ASN A 253 2.73 -17.04 -0.98
C ASN A 253 4.21 -16.60 -0.96
N SER A 254 4.46 -15.47 -0.30
CA SER A 254 5.79 -14.90 -0.16
C SER A 254 6.18 -14.78 1.32
N THR A 255 7.35 -14.22 1.62
CA THR A 255 7.86 -14.04 2.99
C THR A 255 6.88 -13.19 3.79
N ALA A 256 6.40 -13.73 4.91
CA ALA A 256 5.43 -13.07 5.76
C ALA A 256 5.94 -11.73 6.32
N MET A 257 5.03 -10.77 6.54
CA MET A 257 5.32 -9.54 7.29
C MET A 257 5.78 -9.85 8.72
N ASN A 258 6.51 -8.94 9.33
CA ASN A 258 6.91 -9.09 10.74
C ASN A 258 5.74 -8.88 11.71
N THR A 259 4.78 -8.01 11.34
CA THR A 259 3.62 -7.68 12.19
C THR A 259 2.33 -8.15 11.53
N ALA A 260 1.52 -8.92 12.27
CA ALA A 260 0.18 -9.31 11.82
C ALA A 260 -0.74 -8.09 11.74
N ARG A 261 -1.43 -7.92 10.60
CA ARG A 261 -2.28 -6.75 10.33
C ARG A 261 -3.62 -7.15 9.73
N SER A 262 -4.65 -6.39 10.08
CA SER A 262 -5.87 -6.32 9.29
C SER A 262 -6.10 -4.86 8.88
N ASN A 263 -6.72 -4.66 7.71
CA ASN A 263 -7.07 -3.32 7.21
C ASN A 263 -5.88 -2.34 7.13
N ALA A 264 -4.68 -2.84 6.84
CA ALA A 264 -3.48 -2.02 6.63
C ALA A 264 -3.60 -1.21 5.33
N GLY A 265 -2.87 -0.09 5.22
CA GLY A 265 -2.58 0.52 3.92
C GLY A 265 -1.48 -0.27 3.20
N CYS A 266 -1.50 -0.27 1.87
CA CYS A 266 -0.47 -0.91 1.05
C CYS A 266 -0.26 -0.12 -0.25
N VAL A 267 1.00 0.10 -0.60
CA VAL A 267 1.43 0.64 -1.90
C VAL A 267 2.64 -0.14 -2.42
N GLY A 268 2.86 -0.14 -3.73
CA GLY A 268 4.00 -0.81 -4.37
C GLY A 268 3.60 -2.05 -5.18
N ASN A 269 4.54 -2.98 -5.35
CA ASN A 269 4.42 -4.18 -6.17
C ASN A 269 5.27 -5.34 -5.61
N THR A 270 5.48 -6.40 -6.39
CA THR A 270 6.23 -7.60 -5.94
C THR A 270 7.70 -7.33 -5.63
N THR A 271 8.30 -6.31 -6.23
CA THR A 271 9.72 -5.96 -6.01
C THR A 271 9.93 -5.01 -4.85
N LEU A 272 9.01 -4.05 -4.66
CA LEU A 272 9.07 -3.07 -3.59
C LEU A 272 7.65 -2.77 -3.10
N ALA A 273 7.38 -2.92 -1.81
CA ALA A 273 6.10 -2.57 -1.22
C ALA A 273 6.25 -1.90 0.15
N LEU A 274 5.25 -1.14 0.52
CA LEU A 274 5.11 -0.52 1.83
C LEU A 274 3.77 -0.92 2.42
N ALA A 275 3.77 -1.50 3.62
CA ALA A 275 2.58 -1.81 4.40
C ALA A 275 2.56 -0.98 5.67
N PHE A 276 1.47 -0.27 5.94
CA PHE A 276 1.39 0.68 7.03
C PHE A 276 0.05 0.67 7.75
N GLY A 277 0.06 1.05 9.02
CA GLY A 277 -1.14 1.07 9.86
C GLY A 277 -1.75 -0.31 10.06
N GLY A 278 -3.06 -0.34 10.23
CA GLY A 278 -3.84 -1.56 10.45
C GLY A 278 -4.23 -1.79 11.91
N THR A 279 -5.01 -2.83 12.14
CA THR A 279 -5.47 -3.22 13.49
C THR A 279 -4.77 -4.45 13.99
N THR A 280 -4.70 -4.58 15.30
CA THR A 280 -4.33 -5.69 16.18
C THR A 280 -2.83 -5.74 16.50
N PRO A 281 -2.47 -4.98 17.51
CA PRO A 281 -3.16 -3.79 18.04
C PRO A 281 -3.17 -2.65 17.01
N ALA A 282 -4.09 -1.66 17.16
CA ALA A 282 -4.07 -0.45 16.31
C ALA A 282 -2.66 0.14 16.35
N SER A 283 -2.07 0.34 15.19
CA SER A 283 -0.63 0.59 15.08
C SER A 283 -0.35 1.61 13.99
N GLY A 284 0.63 2.49 14.23
CA GLY A 284 1.25 3.31 13.21
C GLY A 284 2.37 2.60 12.45
N LYS A 285 2.69 1.35 12.81
CA LYS A 285 3.82 0.63 12.25
C LYS A 285 3.82 0.61 10.74
N THR A 286 5.02 0.79 10.18
CA THR A 286 5.28 0.71 8.76
C THR A 286 6.37 -0.30 8.49
N GLU A 287 6.14 -1.17 7.52
CA GLU A 287 7.13 -2.16 7.05
C GLU A 287 7.35 -1.97 5.55
N TYR A 288 8.61 -2.07 5.16
CA TYR A 288 9.08 -1.98 3.78
C TYR A 288 9.53 -3.34 3.27
N TRP A 289 9.06 -3.73 2.10
CA TRP A 289 9.42 -4.93 1.35
C TRP A 289 10.49 -4.61 0.31
N ASP A 290 11.59 -5.34 0.31
CA ASP A 290 12.73 -5.15 -0.60
C ASP A 290 12.80 -6.18 -1.75
N GLY A 291 11.74 -6.95 -1.96
CA GLY A 291 11.69 -8.07 -2.89
C GLY A 291 12.05 -9.43 -2.27
N SER A 292 12.50 -9.44 -1.00
CA SER A 292 12.90 -10.66 -0.30
C SER A 292 12.51 -10.71 1.18
N THR A 293 12.55 -9.57 1.86
CA THR A 293 12.29 -9.45 3.31
C THR A 293 11.52 -8.19 3.65
N TRP A 294 10.77 -8.26 4.75
CA TRP A 294 10.12 -7.11 5.36
C TRP A 294 11.01 -6.49 6.44
N THR A 295 11.17 -5.18 6.42
CA THR A 295 11.94 -4.42 7.41
C THR A 295 11.06 -3.33 8.00
N GLU A 296 11.02 -3.21 9.34
CA GLU A 296 10.32 -2.11 10.02
C GLU A 296 11.07 -0.80 9.73
N VAL A 297 10.30 0.23 9.36
CA VAL A 297 10.78 1.59 9.03
C VAL A 297 10.06 2.61 9.92
N ALA A 298 10.19 3.92 9.63
CA ALA A 298 9.56 4.95 10.45
C ALA A 298 8.03 4.79 10.48
N ASP A 299 7.45 4.86 11.66
CA ASP A 299 6.03 4.70 11.90
C ASP A 299 5.24 5.97 11.56
N MET A 300 3.97 5.78 11.19
CA MET A 300 2.97 6.86 11.12
C MET A 300 2.80 7.52 12.50
N ALA A 301 2.52 8.82 12.52
CA ALA A 301 2.23 9.53 13.77
C ALA A 301 0.91 9.07 14.40
N ASN A 302 -0.05 8.69 13.56
CA ASN A 302 -1.36 8.21 14.01
C ASN A 302 -1.49 6.70 13.81
N SER A 303 -2.05 6.01 14.80
CA SER A 303 -2.43 4.61 14.68
C SER A 303 -3.77 4.51 13.95
N LEU A 304 -3.73 4.35 12.61
CA LEU A 304 -4.89 4.33 11.74
C LEU A 304 -5.04 2.98 11.04
N ASN A 305 -6.29 2.62 10.75
CA ASN A 305 -6.61 1.50 9.86
C ASN A 305 -7.68 1.90 8.85
N ASN A 306 -7.87 1.11 7.80
CA ASN A 306 -8.82 1.40 6.74
C ASN A 306 -8.65 2.78 6.10
N THR A 307 -7.40 3.20 5.89
CA THR A 307 -7.06 4.45 5.19
C THR A 307 -7.24 4.28 3.68
N GLY A 308 -7.61 5.36 2.99
CA GLY A 308 -7.37 5.49 1.55
C GLY A 308 -5.87 5.72 1.33
N ALA A 309 -5.30 5.10 0.31
CA ALA A 309 -3.87 5.21 0.02
C ALA A 309 -3.62 5.47 -1.47
N SER A 310 -2.58 6.23 -1.76
CA SER A 310 -2.11 6.48 -3.12
C SER A 310 -0.62 6.81 -3.14
N GLY A 311 0.05 6.51 -4.24
CA GLY A 311 1.48 6.71 -4.42
C GLY A 311 2.26 5.41 -4.49
N ASN A 312 3.57 5.49 -4.29
CA ASN A 312 4.49 4.35 -4.37
C ASN A 312 5.39 4.28 -3.12
N THR A 313 6.35 3.39 -3.12
CA THR A 313 7.25 3.16 -1.97
C THR A 313 8.21 4.30 -1.66
N THR A 314 8.42 5.23 -2.59
CA THR A 314 9.25 6.42 -2.37
C THR A 314 8.44 7.64 -1.92
N ALA A 315 7.17 7.72 -2.35
CA ALA A 315 6.28 8.81 -1.97
C ALA A 315 4.82 8.36 -2.05
N CYS A 316 4.12 8.30 -0.91
CA CYS A 316 2.70 7.96 -0.84
C CYS A 316 2.00 8.75 0.27
N PHE A 317 0.67 8.67 0.29
CA PHE A 317 -0.11 9.16 1.41
C PHE A 317 -1.06 8.07 1.96
N ALA A 318 -1.42 8.25 3.22
CA ALA A 318 -2.52 7.59 3.90
C ALA A 318 -3.52 8.66 4.34
N ALA A 319 -4.79 8.56 3.95
CA ALA A 319 -5.79 9.58 4.22
C ALA A 319 -7.06 8.99 4.85
N GLY A 320 -7.62 9.70 5.83
CA GLY A 320 -8.72 9.20 6.65
C GLY A 320 -8.30 8.02 7.52
N GLY A 321 -9.25 7.19 7.89
CA GLY A 321 -9.00 5.98 8.69
C GLY A 321 -9.85 5.90 9.94
N TYR A 322 -9.77 4.76 10.61
CA TYR A 322 -10.47 4.55 11.87
C TYR A 322 -9.50 4.65 13.06
N PRO A 323 -9.86 5.39 14.15
CA PRO A 323 -11.09 6.19 14.31
C PRO A 323 -11.25 7.23 13.21
N GLN A 324 -12.54 7.60 12.89
CA GLN A 324 -12.83 8.53 11.79
C GLN A 324 -12.02 9.81 11.94
N THR A 325 -11.27 10.14 10.91
CA THR A 325 -10.41 11.30 10.90
C THR A 325 -10.34 11.95 9.52
N THR A 326 -9.99 13.23 9.50
CA THR A 326 -9.61 13.95 8.29
C THR A 326 -8.10 13.90 8.06
N ALA A 327 -7.34 13.27 8.93
CA ALA A 327 -5.88 13.25 8.86
C ALA A 327 -5.38 12.66 7.53
N THR A 328 -4.35 13.27 7.00
CA THR A 328 -3.52 12.73 5.94
C THR A 328 -2.10 12.67 6.45
N GLU A 329 -1.45 11.55 6.24
CA GLU A 329 -0.02 11.40 6.47
C GLU A 329 0.69 11.07 5.17
N GLU A 330 1.84 11.68 4.97
CA GLU A 330 2.65 11.58 3.76
C GLU A 330 3.96 10.89 4.05
N TRP A 331 4.24 9.84 3.29
CA TRP A 331 5.51 9.14 3.30
C TRP A 331 6.44 9.70 2.25
N THR A 332 7.68 9.98 2.64
CA THR A 332 8.77 10.32 1.72
C THR A 332 10.01 9.52 2.12
N ALA A 333 10.59 8.78 1.15
CA ALA A 333 11.77 7.94 1.32
C ALA A 333 13.00 8.57 0.66
#